data_7f6e4198e16d7a6d069bf637576e2ccd
#
_entry.id   7f6e4198e16d7a6d069bf637576e2ccd
#
_cell.length_a   1.000
_cell.length_b   1.000
_cell.length_c   1.000
_cell.angle_alpha   90.00
_cell.angle_beta   90.00
_cell.angle_gamma   90.00
#
_symmetry.space_group_name_H-M   'P 1'
#
loop_
_entity.id
_entity.type
_entity.pdbx_description
1 polymer ?
#
loop_
_entity_poly.entity_id
_entity_poly.type
_entity_poly.pdbx_seq_one_letter_code
_entity_poly.pdbx_strand_id
1 'polypeptide(L)'
;TVLRGAGAYDHYIPSIVKYIPTKEEFLTAYTPYQAEMSQGVLQSIFEYQTMICELTGMDVSNASVYDGATAAGEAAAMCRDRKRRGTLVSGASHPDTINTVRTYCYGTGDEMRIVPMKDGKTDMAALREMLTEDVASVYIQQPSFFGQLEDAATIGEMVHAAGAMYIMGCNPIALAIMKTPKDCGADIAVGEGQPLGMP
;
A
#
# COMPACT_ATOMS: atom_id res chain seq x y z
N THR A 1 23.30 -16.80 10.88
CA THR A 1 22.40 -16.63 9.72
C THR A 1 20.96 -16.59 10.21
N VAL A 2 20.25 -15.55 9.91
CA VAL A 2 18.81 -15.41 10.23
C VAL A 2 18.03 -15.89 9.01
N LEU A 3 17.12 -16.86 9.23
CA LEU A 3 16.26 -17.45 8.17
C LEU A 3 14.78 -17.06 8.41
N ARG A 4 14.56 -15.92 9.01
CA ARG A 4 13.22 -15.37 9.26
C ARG A 4 13.05 -14.10 8.42
N GLY A 5 11.92 -13.97 7.76
CA GLY A 5 11.54 -12.82 6.93
C GLY A 5 10.07 -12.47 7.15
N ALA A 6 9.32 -12.34 6.06
CA ALA A 6 7.88 -12.15 6.06
C ALA A 6 7.45 -10.83 6.74
N GLY A 7 7.93 -9.69 6.22
CA GLY A 7 7.58 -8.35 6.69
C GLY A 7 8.68 -7.65 7.48
N ALA A 8 9.79 -8.33 7.79
CA ALA A 8 10.99 -7.68 8.27
C ALA A 8 11.89 -7.33 7.06
N TYR A 9 12.21 -6.06 6.92
CA TYR A 9 13.01 -5.57 5.80
C TYR A 9 14.47 -5.38 6.24
N ASP A 10 15.40 -6.10 5.60
CA ASP A 10 16.84 -5.87 5.77
C ASP A 10 17.23 -4.68 4.87
N HIS A 11 17.47 -3.53 5.45
CA HIS A 11 17.73 -2.28 4.74
C HIS A 11 18.74 -1.40 5.50
N TYR A 12 19.34 -0.46 4.77
CA TYR A 12 20.26 0.50 5.35
C TYR A 12 19.50 1.58 6.14
N ILE A 13 19.93 1.82 7.38
CA ILE A 13 19.42 2.90 8.23
C ILE A 13 20.50 3.98 8.32
N PRO A 14 20.36 5.12 7.62
CA PRO A 14 21.32 6.20 7.71
C PRO A 14 21.44 6.75 9.14
N SER A 15 22.66 7.11 9.58
CA SER A 15 22.87 7.67 10.92
C SER A 15 22.08 8.94 11.18
N ILE A 16 21.79 9.71 10.14
CA ILE A 16 20.99 10.94 10.21
C ILE A 16 19.55 10.67 10.67
N VAL A 17 18.99 9.50 10.37
CA VAL A 17 17.63 9.11 10.80
C VAL A 17 17.51 9.15 12.32
N LYS A 18 18.56 8.73 13.03
CA LYS A 18 18.60 8.78 14.49
C LYS A 18 18.85 10.19 15.04
N TYR A 19 19.57 11.03 14.29
CA TYR A 19 19.97 12.35 14.73
C TYR A 19 18.88 13.41 14.52
N ILE A 20 18.22 13.43 13.36
CA ILE A 20 17.23 14.46 13.01
C ILE A 20 16.04 14.51 13.99
N PRO A 21 15.40 13.37 14.39
CA PRO A 21 14.24 13.43 15.28
C PRO A 21 14.53 13.98 16.68
N THR A 22 15.82 14.09 17.07
CA THR A 22 16.22 14.65 18.36
C THR A 22 16.42 16.17 18.37
N LYS A 23 16.24 16.83 17.25
CA LYS A 23 16.33 18.28 17.15
C LYS A 23 15.11 18.97 17.75
N GLU A 24 15.34 20.18 18.27
CA GLU A 24 14.32 20.96 18.97
C GLU A 24 13.08 21.22 18.10
N GLU A 25 13.26 21.40 16.82
CA GLU A 25 12.19 21.65 15.83
C GLU A 25 11.17 20.52 15.76
N PHE A 26 11.55 19.30 16.19
CA PHE A 26 10.69 18.12 16.19
C PHE A 26 10.18 17.72 17.57
N LEU A 27 10.80 18.22 18.66
CA LEU A 27 10.48 17.80 20.01
C LEU A 27 9.40 18.64 20.70
N THR A 28 9.09 19.81 20.18
CA THR A 28 8.21 20.80 20.82
C THR A 28 6.79 20.82 20.24
N ALA A 29 6.54 20.17 19.13
CA ALA A 29 5.20 20.05 18.55
C ALA A 29 4.36 19.04 19.35
N TYR A 30 3.20 19.48 19.85
CA TYR A 30 2.25 18.62 20.55
C TYR A 30 1.26 17.95 19.60
N THR A 31 0.67 18.72 18.69
CA THR A 31 -0.23 18.24 17.65
C THR A 31 0.24 18.73 16.28
N PRO A 32 0.90 17.90 15.47
CA PRO A 32 1.57 18.35 14.24
C PRO A 32 0.62 18.64 13.07
N TYR A 33 -0.69 18.80 13.32
CA TYR A 33 -1.71 19.05 12.30
C TYR A 33 -2.13 20.51 12.18
N GLN A 34 -1.57 21.39 12.97
CA GLN A 34 -1.86 22.82 12.97
C GLN A 34 -0.59 23.63 13.10
N ALA A 35 -0.64 24.92 12.76
CA ALA A 35 0.47 25.84 12.94
C ALA A 35 0.76 26.05 14.44
N GLU A 36 1.97 25.76 14.85
CA GLU A 36 2.48 25.94 16.20
C GLU A 36 3.82 26.70 16.18
N MET A 37 4.35 27.06 17.35
CA MET A 37 5.61 27.79 17.43
C MET A 37 6.79 27.00 16.82
N SER A 38 6.84 25.68 17.02
CA SER A 38 7.80 24.78 16.41
C SER A 38 7.11 23.96 15.33
N GLN A 39 7.41 24.25 14.07
CA GLN A 39 6.68 23.70 12.93
C GLN A 39 7.47 22.65 12.14
N GLY A 40 8.59 22.17 12.67
CA GLY A 40 9.43 21.18 11.97
C GLY A 40 8.70 19.90 11.62
N VAL A 41 7.86 19.37 12.53
CA VAL A 41 7.05 18.16 12.27
C VAL A 41 6.00 18.44 11.19
N LEU A 42 5.30 19.56 11.26
CA LEU A 42 4.29 19.92 10.25
C LEU A 42 4.91 20.08 8.87
N GLN A 43 6.07 20.75 8.78
CA GLN A 43 6.83 20.88 7.55
C GLN A 43 7.30 19.53 7.01
N SER A 44 7.83 18.65 7.86
CA SER A 44 8.31 17.33 7.44
C SER A 44 7.17 16.41 6.97
N ILE A 45 5.98 16.51 7.55
CA ILE A 45 4.78 15.80 7.05
C ILE A 45 4.44 16.28 5.64
N PHE A 46 4.44 17.58 5.41
CA PHE A 46 4.19 18.16 4.08
C PHE A 46 5.21 17.69 3.04
N GLU A 47 6.50 17.73 3.40
CA GLU A 47 7.57 17.23 2.53
C GLU A 47 7.49 15.74 2.29
N TYR A 48 7.16 14.94 3.32
CA TYR A 48 6.93 13.51 3.19
C TYR A 48 5.83 13.20 2.18
N GLN A 49 4.68 13.88 2.26
CA GLN A 49 3.58 13.68 1.31
C GLN A 49 4.03 13.98 -0.13
N THR A 50 4.79 15.04 -0.34
CA THR A 50 5.36 15.38 -1.64
C THR A 50 6.32 14.30 -2.14
N MET A 51 7.25 13.84 -1.29
CA MET A 51 8.21 12.78 -1.66
C MET A 51 7.51 11.46 -1.99
N ILE A 52 6.47 11.09 -1.27
CA ILE A 52 5.69 9.89 -1.59
C ILE A 52 4.96 10.03 -2.93
N CYS A 53 4.38 11.19 -3.22
CA CYS A 53 3.79 11.46 -4.54
C CYS A 53 4.82 11.32 -5.67
N GLU A 54 6.00 11.92 -5.53
CA GLU A 54 7.09 11.82 -6.52
C GLU A 54 7.56 10.37 -6.70
N LEU A 55 7.70 9.61 -5.60
CA LEU A 55 8.16 8.23 -5.64
C LEU A 55 7.16 7.28 -6.29
N THR A 56 5.87 7.46 -6.02
CA THR A 56 4.80 6.58 -6.49
C THR A 56 4.14 7.02 -7.78
N GLY A 57 4.35 8.27 -8.18
CA GLY A 57 3.66 8.94 -9.28
C GLY A 57 2.22 9.34 -8.95
N MET A 58 1.72 9.09 -7.73
CA MET A 58 0.36 9.43 -7.33
C MET A 58 0.19 10.94 -7.14
N ASP A 59 -1.04 11.43 -7.35
CA ASP A 59 -1.33 12.87 -7.34
C ASP A 59 -1.40 13.46 -5.93
N VAL A 60 -1.76 12.64 -4.92
CA VAL A 60 -1.89 13.05 -3.51
C VAL A 60 -1.42 11.93 -2.58
N SER A 61 -0.94 12.30 -1.41
CA SER A 61 -0.59 11.38 -0.33
C SER A 61 -1.18 11.85 1.00
N ASN A 62 -1.56 10.91 1.86
CA ASN A 62 -1.85 11.21 3.26
C ASN A 62 -0.54 11.36 4.07
N ALA A 63 -0.67 11.73 5.34
CA ALA A 63 0.49 11.86 6.23
C ALA A 63 1.06 10.51 6.69
N SER A 64 0.28 9.48 6.75
CA SER A 64 0.52 8.05 6.97
C SER A 64 -0.67 7.41 7.69
N VAL A 65 -0.66 6.10 7.75
CA VAL A 65 -1.51 5.28 8.63
C VAL A 65 -0.62 4.36 9.46
N TYR A 66 -1.19 3.43 10.22
CA TYR A 66 -0.46 2.63 11.19
C TYR A 66 0.63 1.75 10.54
N ASP A 67 0.28 1.02 9.48
CA ASP A 67 1.18 0.16 8.72
C ASP A 67 0.63 -0.12 7.32
N GLY A 68 1.38 -0.85 6.48
CA GLY A 68 0.96 -1.16 5.11
C GLY A 68 -0.25 -2.08 5.02
N ALA A 69 -0.42 -2.99 5.98
CA ALA A 69 -1.59 -3.87 6.03
C ALA A 69 -2.86 -3.07 6.37
N THR A 70 -2.76 -2.15 7.33
CA THR A 70 -3.83 -1.19 7.67
C THR A 70 -4.13 -0.28 6.48
N ALA A 71 -3.09 0.24 5.81
CA ALA A 71 -3.27 1.05 4.60
C ALA A 71 -4.06 0.31 3.51
N ALA A 72 -3.81 -1.00 3.32
CA ALA A 72 -4.57 -1.83 2.37
C ALA A 72 -6.04 -1.98 2.80
N GLY A 73 -6.30 -2.15 4.09
CA GLY A 73 -7.66 -2.20 4.65
C GLY A 73 -8.42 -0.89 4.45
N GLU A 74 -7.79 0.24 4.73
CA GLU A 74 -8.33 1.58 4.51
C GLU A 74 -8.60 1.84 3.02
N ALA A 75 -7.66 1.49 2.14
CA ALA A 75 -7.83 1.61 0.70
C ALA A 75 -9.02 0.80 0.20
N ALA A 76 -9.17 -0.46 0.65
CA ALA A 76 -10.32 -1.28 0.31
C ALA A 76 -11.64 -0.65 0.79
N ALA A 77 -11.64 -0.04 1.98
CA ALA A 77 -12.81 0.66 2.51
C ALA A 77 -13.17 1.91 1.68
N MET A 78 -12.18 2.67 1.21
CA MET A 78 -12.35 3.86 0.37
C MET A 78 -13.00 3.54 -0.99
N CYS A 79 -12.72 2.36 -1.55
CA CYS A 79 -13.21 1.97 -2.87
C CYS A 79 -14.69 1.59 -2.92
N ARG A 80 -15.31 1.37 -1.76
CA ARG A 80 -16.69 0.87 -1.68
C ARG A 80 -17.71 1.95 -1.96
N ASP A 81 -18.77 1.57 -2.63
CA ASP A 81 -19.95 2.41 -2.82
C ASP A 81 -21.25 1.65 -2.47
N ARG A 82 -22.40 2.18 -2.87
CA ARG A 82 -23.71 1.55 -2.59
C ARG A 82 -23.96 0.28 -3.41
N LYS A 83 -23.29 0.11 -4.56
CA LYS A 83 -23.49 -0.97 -5.50
C LYS A 83 -22.35 -1.99 -5.47
N ARG A 84 -21.12 -1.51 -5.32
CA ARG A 84 -19.89 -2.29 -5.34
C ARG A 84 -19.29 -2.33 -3.96
N ARG A 85 -19.23 -3.50 -3.36
CA ARG A 85 -18.76 -3.68 -1.98
C ARG A 85 -17.75 -4.83 -1.84
N GLY A 86 -17.66 -5.71 -2.84
CA GLY A 86 -16.73 -6.84 -2.85
C GLY A 86 -15.28 -6.38 -2.99
N THR A 87 -14.38 -6.98 -2.24
CA THR A 87 -12.93 -6.76 -2.33
C THR A 87 -12.24 -8.04 -2.77
N LEU A 88 -11.48 -7.99 -3.86
CA LEU A 88 -10.60 -9.08 -4.27
C LEU A 88 -9.18 -8.81 -3.78
N VAL A 89 -8.54 -9.82 -3.21
CA VAL A 89 -7.15 -9.72 -2.74
C VAL A 89 -6.35 -10.86 -3.36
N SER A 90 -5.23 -10.56 -3.98
CA SER A 90 -4.33 -11.58 -4.50
C SER A 90 -3.81 -12.51 -3.41
N GLY A 91 -3.91 -13.82 -3.62
CA GLY A 91 -3.31 -14.82 -2.75
C GLY A 91 -1.78 -14.80 -2.73
N ALA A 92 -1.16 -14.06 -3.66
CA ALA A 92 0.29 -13.81 -3.68
C ALA A 92 0.72 -12.62 -2.80
N SER A 93 -0.19 -12.00 -2.07
CA SER A 93 0.06 -10.90 -1.13
C SER A 93 0.53 -11.41 0.23
N HIS A 94 1.09 -10.50 1.04
CA HIS A 94 1.51 -10.82 2.40
C HIS A 94 0.33 -11.36 3.23
N PRO A 95 0.49 -12.47 3.99
CA PRO A 95 -0.59 -13.08 4.75
C PRO A 95 -1.24 -12.13 5.77
N ASP A 96 -0.46 -11.27 6.43
CA ASP A 96 -1.00 -10.32 7.39
C ASP A 96 -1.85 -9.24 6.70
N THR A 97 -1.44 -8.78 5.51
CA THR A 97 -2.24 -7.87 4.70
C THR A 97 -3.59 -8.52 4.33
N ILE A 98 -3.58 -9.77 3.87
CA ILE A 98 -4.81 -10.52 3.57
C ILE A 98 -5.71 -10.60 4.80
N ASN A 99 -5.16 -10.92 5.97
CA ASN A 99 -5.92 -11.04 7.21
C ASN A 99 -6.47 -9.69 7.70
N THR A 100 -5.68 -8.63 7.56
CA THR A 100 -6.11 -7.26 7.94
C THR A 100 -7.25 -6.79 7.06
N VAL A 101 -7.14 -6.91 5.73
CA VAL A 101 -8.22 -6.56 4.80
C VAL A 101 -9.48 -7.40 5.09
N ARG A 102 -9.31 -8.70 5.41
CA ARG A 102 -10.44 -9.56 5.83
C ARG A 102 -11.13 -9.04 7.08
N THR A 103 -10.37 -8.56 8.06
CA THR A 103 -10.91 -7.98 9.29
C THR A 103 -11.71 -6.72 9.03
N TYR A 104 -11.20 -5.83 8.17
CA TYR A 104 -11.92 -4.63 7.74
C TYR A 104 -13.24 -4.96 7.04
N CYS A 105 -13.22 -5.92 6.12
CA CYS A 105 -14.42 -6.37 5.42
C CYS A 105 -15.43 -7.03 6.38
N TYR A 106 -14.96 -7.88 7.29
CA TYR A 106 -15.80 -8.50 8.30
C TYR A 106 -16.49 -7.46 9.19
N GLY A 107 -15.77 -6.43 9.63
CA GLY A 107 -16.32 -5.38 10.49
C GLY A 107 -17.45 -4.57 9.85
N THR A 108 -17.46 -4.48 8.52
CA THR A 108 -18.49 -3.74 7.75
C THR A 108 -19.54 -4.67 7.11
N GLY A 109 -19.40 -5.99 7.27
CA GLY A 109 -20.28 -6.98 6.65
C GLY A 109 -20.10 -7.10 5.13
N ASP A 110 -18.91 -6.74 4.63
CA ASP A 110 -18.58 -6.83 3.21
C ASP A 110 -17.84 -8.12 2.87
N GLU A 111 -17.95 -8.54 1.62
CA GLU A 111 -17.30 -9.75 1.15
C GLU A 111 -15.86 -9.48 0.73
N MET A 112 -14.92 -10.31 1.22
CA MET A 112 -13.56 -10.40 0.71
C MET A 112 -13.32 -11.77 0.11
N ARG A 113 -12.87 -11.81 -1.14
CA ARG A 113 -12.53 -13.05 -1.86
C ARG A 113 -11.04 -13.04 -2.20
N ILE A 114 -10.39 -14.20 -2.06
CA ILE A 114 -8.98 -14.36 -2.43
C ILE A 114 -8.90 -14.83 -3.89
N VAL A 115 -8.20 -14.06 -4.72
CA VAL A 115 -7.83 -14.50 -6.05
C VAL A 115 -6.74 -15.57 -5.92
N PRO A 116 -6.92 -16.77 -6.49
CA PRO A 116 -5.91 -17.81 -6.42
C PRO A 116 -4.53 -17.34 -6.92
N MET A 117 -3.51 -17.96 -6.38
CA MET A 117 -2.12 -17.76 -6.79
C MET A 117 -1.69 -18.90 -7.71
N LYS A 118 -0.90 -18.57 -8.73
CA LYS A 118 -0.23 -19.49 -9.61
C LYS A 118 1.23 -19.08 -9.78
N ASP A 119 2.16 -20.00 -9.50
CA ASP A 119 3.60 -19.77 -9.61
C ASP A 119 4.11 -18.53 -8.86
N GLY A 120 3.55 -18.26 -7.66
CA GLY A 120 3.91 -17.11 -6.82
C GLY A 120 3.35 -15.76 -7.28
N LYS A 121 2.44 -15.75 -8.25
CA LYS A 121 1.75 -14.58 -8.80
C LYS A 121 0.24 -14.74 -8.75
N THR A 122 -0.47 -13.66 -8.95
CA THR A 122 -1.92 -13.66 -9.15
C THR A 122 -2.30 -14.51 -10.37
N ASP A 123 -3.23 -15.45 -10.21
CA ASP A 123 -3.79 -16.19 -11.35
C ASP A 123 -4.71 -15.26 -12.17
N MET A 124 -4.23 -14.86 -13.35
CA MET A 124 -4.91 -13.93 -14.24
C MET A 124 -6.23 -14.47 -14.79
N ALA A 125 -6.33 -15.79 -14.96
CA ALA A 125 -7.57 -16.41 -15.44
C ALA A 125 -8.63 -16.38 -14.33
N ALA A 126 -8.25 -16.78 -13.12
CA ALA A 126 -9.13 -16.69 -11.97
C ALA A 126 -9.55 -15.25 -11.65
N LEU A 127 -8.61 -14.28 -11.74
CA LEU A 127 -8.94 -12.87 -11.54
C LEU A 127 -10.03 -12.41 -12.51
N ARG A 128 -9.89 -12.76 -13.81
CA ARG A 128 -10.88 -12.40 -14.82
C ARG A 128 -12.27 -12.94 -14.53
N GLU A 129 -12.36 -14.18 -14.07
CA GLU A 129 -13.64 -14.82 -13.72
C GLU A 129 -14.26 -14.21 -12.45
N MET A 130 -13.42 -13.77 -11.51
CA MET A 130 -13.87 -13.19 -10.23
C MET A 130 -14.25 -11.71 -10.31
N LEU A 131 -13.89 -11.01 -11.41
CA LEU A 131 -14.23 -9.59 -11.64
C LEU A 131 -15.70 -9.45 -12.04
N THR A 132 -16.59 -9.55 -11.07
CA THR A 132 -18.04 -9.41 -11.18
C THR A 132 -18.51 -7.99 -10.88
N GLU A 133 -19.74 -7.65 -11.21
CA GLU A 133 -20.27 -6.27 -11.05
C GLU A 133 -20.31 -5.76 -9.60
N ASP A 134 -20.25 -6.65 -8.61
CA ASP A 134 -20.22 -6.32 -7.19
C ASP A 134 -18.84 -5.94 -6.67
N VAL A 135 -17.77 -6.18 -7.45
CA VAL A 135 -16.40 -5.91 -7.04
C VAL A 135 -16.14 -4.40 -7.02
N ALA A 136 -15.79 -3.88 -5.85
CA ALA A 136 -15.38 -2.50 -5.64
C ALA A 136 -13.88 -2.31 -5.91
N SER A 137 -13.05 -3.27 -5.47
CA SER A 137 -11.60 -3.13 -5.58
C SER A 137 -10.87 -4.46 -5.73
N VAL A 138 -9.69 -4.38 -6.31
CA VAL A 138 -8.71 -5.45 -6.38
C VAL A 138 -7.40 -4.98 -5.77
N TYR A 139 -6.86 -5.75 -4.83
CA TYR A 139 -5.55 -5.52 -4.23
C TYR A 139 -4.54 -6.54 -4.73
N ILE A 140 -3.39 -6.06 -5.19
CA ILE A 140 -2.19 -6.86 -5.43
C ILE A 140 -1.00 -6.28 -4.70
N GLN A 141 0.04 -7.09 -4.52
CA GLN A 141 1.32 -6.65 -3.97
C GLN A 141 2.43 -6.76 -5.02
N GLN A 142 3.22 -5.70 -5.19
CA GLN A 142 4.31 -5.62 -6.17
C GLN A 142 5.61 -5.16 -5.51
N PRO A 143 6.67 -5.98 -5.47
CA PRO A 143 6.70 -7.41 -5.80
C PRO A 143 5.76 -8.23 -4.91
N SER A 144 5.34 -9.41 -5.38
CA SER A 144 4.50 -10.31 -4.58
C SER A 144 5.22 -10.77 -3.31
N PHE A 145 4.50 -11.34 -2.36
CA PHE A 145 5.08 -11.91 -1.13
C PHE A 145 6.17 -12.95 -1.42
N PHE A 146 6.10 -13.61 -2.56
CA PHE A 146 7.07 -14.61 -3.02
C PHE A 146 8.22 -14.01 -3.84
N GLY A 147 8.35 -12.69 -3.91
CA GLY A 147 9.38 -11.97 -4.64
C GLY A 147 9.23 -12.00 -6.16
N GLN A 148 8.07 -12.40 -6.66
CA GLN A 148 7.78 -12.39 -8.09
C GLN A 148 7.21 -11.04 -8.53
N LEU A 149 7.51 -10.65 -9.78
CA LEU A 149 6.91 -9.47 -10.39
C LEU A 149 5.58 -9.82 -11.05
N GLU A 150 4.52 -9.13 -10.64
CA GLU A 150 3.21 -9.24 -11.27
C GLU A 150 3.18 -8.53 -12.63
N ASP A 151 2.30 -8.92 -13.51
CA ASP A 151 1.94 -8.10 -14.68
C ASP A 151 0.95 -7.02 -14.25
N ALA A 152 1.48 -6.09 -13.44
CA ALA A 152 0.67 -5.10 -12.72
C ALA A 152 -0.12 -4.18 -13.64
N ALA A 153 0.44 -3.84 -14.81
CA ALA A 153 -0.26 -2.98 -15.79
C ALA A 153 -1.45 -3.71 -16.42
N THR A 154 -1.27 -4.96 -16.87
CA THR A 154 -2.37 -5.76 -17.42
C THR A 154 -3.46 -6.03 -16.37
N ILE A 155 -3.08 -6.23 -15.10
CA ILE A 155 -4.05 -6.34 -14.00
C ILE A 155 -4.85 -5.04 -13.87
N GLY A 156 -4.20 -3.87 -13.89
CA GLY A 156 -4.87 -2.58 -13.83
C GLY A 156 -5.90 -2.40 -14.97
N GLU A 157 -5.50 -2.72 -16.20
CA GLU A 157 -6.41 -2.67 -17.35
C GLU A 157 -7.64 -3.58 -17.18
N MET A 158 -7.44 -4.81 -16.68
CA MET A 158 -8.54 -5.74 -16.42
C MET A 158 -9.49 -5.25 -15.33
N VAL A 159 -8.95 -4.70 -14.26
CA VAL A 159 -9.71 -4.17 -13.13
C VAL A 159 -10.56 -2.98 -13.57
N HIS A 160 -9.98 -2.04 -14.30
CA HIS A 160 -10.69 -0.87 -14.82
C HIS A 160 -11.74 -1.25 -15.85
N ALA A 161 -11.46 -2.23 -16.73
CA ALA A 161 -12.45 -2.73 -17.69
C ALA A 161 -13.70 -3.30 -17.01
N ALA A 162 -13.55 -3.86 -15.79
CA ALA A 162 -14.67 -4.32 -14.96
C ALA A 162 -15.32 -3.18 -14.14
N GLY A 163 -14.78 -1.97 -14.19
CA GLY A 163 -15.25 -0.81 -13.43
C GLY A 163 -14.95 -0.86 -11.94
N ALA A 164 -13.96 -1.63 -11.52
CA ALA A 164 -13.45 -1.69 -10.15
C ALA A 164 -12.22 -0.80 -9.98
N MET A 165 -11.85 -0.51 -8.72
CA MET A 165 -10.66 0.26 -8.36
C MET A 165 -9.46 -0.66 -8.17
N TYR A 166 -8.29 -0.20 -8.59
CA TYR A 166 -7.04 -0.95 -8.49
C TYR A 166 -6.17 -0.41 -7.34
N ILE A 167 -5.92 -1.26 -6.36
CA ILE A 167 -5.07 -0.97 -5.21
C ILE A 167 -3.76 -1.75 -5.38
N MET A 168 -2.63 -1.05 -5.36
CA MET A 168 -1.31 -1.65 -5.48
C MET A 168 -0.52 -1.47 -4.18
N GLY A 169 -0.22 -2.57 -3.50
CA GLY A 169 0.77 -2.61 -2.42
C GLY A 169 2.17 -2.63 -3.01
N CYS A 170 3.04 -1.72 -2.61
CA CYS A 170 4.39 -1.63 -3.15
C CYS A 170 5.46 -1.54 -2.06
N ASN A 171 6.65 -2.07 -2.37
CA ASN A 171 7.84 -1.79 -1.60
C ASN A 171 8.48 -0.50 -2.15
N PRO A 172 8.60 0.57 -1.35
CA PRO A 172 9.08 1.87 -1.85
C PRO A 172 10.51 1.82 -2.39
N ILE A 173 11.37 0.94 -1.87
CA ILE A 173 12.74 0.78 -2.39
C ILE A 173 12.71 0.15 -3.79
N ALA A 174 11.80 -0.77 -4.04
CA ALA A 174 11.68 -1.42 -5.35
C ALA A 174 11.26 -0.43 -6.46
N LEU A 175 10.57 0.66 -6.12
CA LEU A 175 10.17 1.70 -7.08
C LEU A 175 11.36 2.42 -7.73
N ALA A 176 12.57 2.31 -7.17
CA ALA A 176 13.79 2.84 -7.80
C ALA A 176 14.14 2.13 -9.14
N ILE A 177 13.65 0.92 -9.35
CA ILE A 177 13.96 0.08 -10.53
C ILE A 177 12.73 -0.51 -11.20
N MET A 178 11.55 -0.19 -10.71
CA MET A 178 10.28 -0.72 -11.21
C MET A 178 9.38 0.43 -11.68
N LYS A 179 8.38 0.09 -12.50
CA LYS A 179 7.32 1.05 -12.83
C LYS A 179 6.60 1.49 -11.56
N THR A 180 6.27 2.76 -11.51
CA THR A 180 5.50 3.32 -10.38
C THR A 180 4.08 2.73 -10.35
N PRO A 181 3.40 2.75 -9.20
CA PRO A 181 1.98 2.40 -9.13
C PRO A 181 1.12 3.17 -10.14
N LYS A 182 1.38 4.46 -10.34
CA LYS A 182 0.70 5.29 -11.33
C LYS A 182 0.89 4.76 -12.76
N ASP A 183 2.12 4.41 -13.14
CA ASP A 183 2.43 3.86 -14.46
C ASP A 183 1.83 2.48 -14.68
N CYS A 184 1.52 1.75 -13.61
CA CYS A 184 0.78 0.50 -13.64
C CYS A 184 -0.74 0.68 -13.61
N GLY A 185 -1.23 1.92 -13.58
CA GLY A 185 -2.65 2.24 -13.55
C GLY A 185 -3.31 2.09 -12.18
N ALA A 186 -2.55 2.08 -11.07
CA ALA A 186 -3.13 2.01 -9.75
C ALA A 186 -3.91 3.29 -9.41
N ASP A 187 -5.10 3.13 -8.86
CA ASP A 187 -5.91 4.22 -8.31
C ASP A 187 -5.44 4.59 -6.91
N ILE A 188 -4.99 3.58 -6.13
CA ILE A 188 -4.48 3.77 -4.77
C ILE A 188 -3.18 2.96 -4.64
N ALA A 189 -2.14 3.62 -4.15
CA ALA A 189 -0.88 2.99 -3.76
C ALA A 189 -0.76 2.93 -2.23
N VAL A 190 -0.34 1.79 -1.70
CA VAL A 190 -0.09 1.58 -0.27
C VAL A 190 1.22 0.83 -0.06
N GLY A 191 1.81 0.94 1.12
CA GLY A 191 3.06 0.25 1.41
C GLY A 191 3.59 0.54 2.81
N GLU A 192 4.72 -0.08 3.13
CA GLU A 192 5.44 0.13 4.38
C GLU A 192 6.48 1.25 4.23
N GLY A 193 6.53 2.15 5.21
CA GLY A 193 7.57 3.19 5.28
C GLY A 193 8.90 2.68 5.84
N GLN A 194 8.92 1.54 6.53
CA GLN A 194 10.12 1.00 7.17
C GLN A 194 11.32 0.88 6.22
N PRO A 195 11.18 0.38 4.97
CA PRO A 195 12.30 0.25 4.04
C PRO A 195 13.01 1.56 3.70
N LEU A 196 12.36 2.72 3.92
CA LEU A 196 12.95 4.04 3.69
C LEU A 196 13.94 4.49 4.77
N GLY A 197 14.30 3.62 5.71
CA GLY A 197 15.34 3.85 6.69
C GLY A 197 14.87 3.92 8.14
N MET A 198 13.68 3.46 8.44
CA MET A 198 13.19 3.33 9.82
C MET A 198 13.73 2.06 10.49
N PRO A 199 14.07 2.10 11.80
CA PRO A 199 14.56 0.94 12.54
C PRO A 199 13.52 -0.18 12.70
#